data_6e61c155bed4a0b1b87cb2c7ab181018
#
_entry.id   6e61c155bed4a0b1b87cb2c7ab181018
#
_cell.length_a   1.000
_cell.length_b   1.000
_cell.length_c   1.000
_cell.angle_alpha   90.00
_cell.angle_beta   90.00
_cell.angle_gamma   90.00
#
_symmetry.space_group_name_H-M   'P 1'
#
loop_
_entity.id
_entity.type
_entity.pdbx_description
1 polymer ?
#
loop_
_entity_poly.entity_id
_entity_poly.type
_entity_poly.pdbx_seq_one_letter_code
_entity_poly.pdbx_strand_id
1 'polypeptide(L)'
;MEKKYNKVVLAYSGGLDTSVLIPWLKEHYGCEVIAVSGNVGQGTELDGLEEKALKTGASKLYIEDLTKDFVDDYIIPTMKAGATYEQYLLGTSFARPIIAKRIVDIALKEGADAICHGCTGKGNDQVRFELAIHAFAPQMDIIAPWRFWELNSREKEIEYAEAHNIPLKINKETNYSKDKNLWHLSHEGLDLELPSNEAPINKPGFLELGVSPEMAPDKPTYVTIHFEKGVPTAVDGEKLESVALIEKLNKLGGENGIGILDIVENRLVGMKSRGVYETPGGAVLYAAHAKLEEITLDKETSHYKNQVALKFGELVYNGQWYTPLRKALSAFVDSGDVKLKLYKGNIIPASVTSPYSLYSEDMATFNEDDCYDQADSAGFINLFGLPLKVRALNDQILYKKTGEHFPSVEK
;
A
#
# COMPACT_ATOMS: atom_id res chain seq x y z
N MET A 1 0.24 37.86 16.44
CA MET A 1 -0.94 38.14 15.61
C MET A 1 -1.42 36.79 15.11
N GLU A 2 -2.67 36.41 15.38
CA GLU A 2 -3.27 35.21 14.78
C GLU A 2 -3.29 35.39 13.26
N LYS A 3 -2.86 34.37 12.55
CA LYS A 3 -2.86 34.34 11.08
C LYS A 3 -4.32 34.39 10.61
N LYS A 4 -4.67 35.29 9.72
CA LYS A 4 -6.01 35.35 9.12
C LYS A 4 -5.95 34.74 7.76
N TYR A 5 -6.92 33.89 7.45
CA TYR A 5 -7.13 33.29 6.14
C TYR A 5 -8.47 33.79 5.57
N ASN A 6 -8.52 34.02 4.27
CA ASN A 6 -9.78 34.33 3.59
C ASN A 6 -10.46 33.06 3.11
N LYS A 7 -9.67 32.08 2.64
CA LYS A 7 -10.15 30.84 2.07
C LYS A 7 -9.25 29.67 2.45
N VAL A 8 -9.85 28.57 2.93
CA VAL A 8 -9.16 27.34 3.31
C VAL A 8 -9.76 26.17 2.53
N VAL A 9 -8.91 25.33 1.95
CA VAL A 9 -9.34 24.05 1.36
C VAL A 9 -9.15 22.94 2.38
N LEU A 10 -10.22 22.19 2.68
CA LEU A 10 -10.25 21.13 3.65
C LEU A 10 -10.23 19.76 2.96
N ALA A 11 -9.28 18.90 3.32
CA ALA A 11 -9.32 17.48 3.02
C ALA A 11 -10.51 16.85 3.77
N TYR A 12 -11.57 16.48 3.05
CA TYR A 12 -12.86 16.14 3.62
C TYR A 12 -13.24 14.69 3.33
N SER A 13 -13.36 13.87 4.36
CA SER A 13 -13.81 12.48 4.27
C SER A 13 -15.28 12.28 4.66
N GLY A 14 -15.90 13.30 5.24
CA GLY A 14 -17.25 13.18 5.81
C GLY A 14 -17.31 12.46 7.16
N GLY A 15 -16.17 12.04 7.72
CA GLY A 15 -16.07 11.52 9.08
C GLY A 15 -16.29 12.58 10.14
N LEU A 16 -16.22 12.19 11.43
CA LEU A 16 -16.39 13.08 12.56
C LEU A 16 -15.38 14.21 12.50
N ASP A 17 -14.08 13.88 12.52
CA ASP A 17 -12.96 14.83 12.58
C ASP A 17 -13.06 15.90 11.48
N THR A 18 -13.27 15.48 10.23
CA THR A 18 -13.33 16.42 9.11
C THR A 18 -14.63 17.23 9.07
N SER A 19 -15.72 16.69 9.61
CA SER A 19 -16.99 17.42 9.68
C SER A 19 -16.96 18.55 10.73
N VAL A 20 -16.39 18.32 11.91
CA VAL A 20 -16.24 19.36 12.94
C VAL A 20 -15.27 20.45 12.51
N LEU A 21 -14.30 20.15 11.62
CA LEU A 21 -13.36 21.13 11.12
C LEU A 21 -14.01 22.25 10.29
N ILE A 22 -15.14 22.01 9.64
CA ILE A 22 -15.79 23.04 8.82
C ILE A 22 -16.24 24.23 9.67
N PRO A 23 -17.11 24.09 10.69
CA PRO A 23 -17.49 25.21 11.54
C PRO A 23 -16.31 25.73 12.37
N TRP A 24 -15.42 24.84 12.86
CA TRP A 24 -14.27 25.25 13.64
C TRP A 24 -13.34 26.22 12.89
N LEU A 25 -13.02 25.93 11.61
CA LEU A 25 -12.22 26.83 10.76
C LEU A 25 -12.89 28.19 10.55
N LYS A 26 -14.20 28.20 10.38
CA LYS A 26 -14.98 29.46 10.22
C LYS A 26 -14.97 30.31 11.50
N GLU A 27 -15.10 29.68 12.66
CA GLU A 27 -15.10 30.36 13.94
C GLU A 27 -13.73 30.93 14.30
N HIS A 28 -12.66 30.13 14.08
CA HIS A 28 -11.30 30.55 14.46
C HIS A 28 -10.66 31.53 13.48
N TYR A 29 -10.88 31.36 12.19
CA TYR A 29 -10.20 32.13 11.16
C TYR A 29 -11.11 33.08 10.40
N GLY A 30 -12.44 32.95 10.55
CA GLY A 30 -13.42 33.77 9.81
C GLY A 30 -13.36 33.50 8.28
N CYS A 31 -12.89 32.33 7.85
CA CYS A 31 -12.59 32.03 6.46
C CYS A 31 -13.73 31.31 5.74
N GLU A 32 -13.70 31.40 4.42
CA GLU A 32 -14.46 30.49 3.53
C GLU A 32 -13.82 29.09 3.57
N VAL A 33 -14.65 28.03 3.70
CA VAL A 33 -14.19 26.65 3.70
C VAL A 33 -14.69 25.91 2.46
N ILE A 34 -13.76 25.46 1.64
CA ILE A 34 -14.02 24.59 0.47
C ILE A 34 -13.61 23.16 0.84
N ALA A 35 -14.56 22.25 0.82
CA ALA A 35 -14.29 20.84 1.07
C ALA A 35 -13.87 20.13 -0.23
N VAL A 36 -12.93 19.17 -0.09
CA VAL A 36 -12.44 18.34 -1.22
C VAL A 36 -12.35 16.91 -0.79
N SER A 37 -12.98 16.02 -1.54
CA SER A 37 -12.89 14.56 -1.38
C SER A 37 -12.38 13.91 -2.66
N GLY A 38 -11.43 12.97 -2.54
CA GLY A 38 -10.97 12.15 -3.65
C GLY A 38 -11.68 10.81 -3.65
N ASN A 39 -12.32 10.45 -4.77
CA ASN A 39 -12.80 9.10 -5.00
C ASN A 39 -11.62 8.22 -5.43
N VAL A 40 -11.23 7.32 -4.56
CA VAL A 40 -10.21 6.28 -4.81
C VAL A 40 -10.82 4.86 -4.70
N GLY A 41 -12.16 4.76 -4.88
CA GLY A 41 -12.89 3.48 -4.84
C GLY A 41 -13.41 3.09 -3.46
N GLN A 42 -13.72 4.05 -2.58
CA GLN A 42 -14.32 3.81 -1.27
C GLN A 42 -15.83 3.51 -1.32
N GLY A 43 -16.40 3.39 -2.51
CA GLY A 43 -17.80 2.97 -2.73
C GLY A 43 -18.82 3.96 -2.18
N THR A 44 -19.78 3.45 -1.40
CA THR A 44 -20.92 4.23 -0.87
C THR A 44 -20.57 5.28 0.19
N GLU A 45 -19.31 5.37 0.61
CA GLU A 45 -18.87 6.39 1.58
C GLU A 45 -19.03 7.83 1.05
N LEU A 46 -19.08 7.99 -0.28
CA LEU A 46 -19.29 9.28 -0.94
C LEU A 46 -20.77 9.68 -1.08
N ASP A 47 -21.71 8.77 -0.79
CA ASP A 47 -23.15 9.01 -0.94
C ASP A 47 -23.63 10.07 0.07
N GLY A 48 -24.25 11.12 -0.44
CA GLY A 48 -24.78 12.22 0.38
C GLY A 48 -23.71 13.14 0.98
N LEU A 49 -22.44 12.98 0.57
CA LEU A 49 -21.33 13.75 1.11
C LEU A 49 -21.46 15.25 0.81
N GLU A 50 -21.95 15.62 -0.37
CA GLU A 50 -22.16 17.03 -0.75
C GLU A 50 -23.19 17.70 0.12
N GLU A 51 -24.36 17.07 0.29
CA GLU A 51 -25.42 17.59 1.15
C GLU A 51 -24.92 17.78 2.61
N LYS A 52 -24.16 16.80 3.09
CA LYS A 52 -23.56 16.87 4.44
C LYS A 52 -22.58 18.02 4.56
N ALA A 53 -21.64 18.17 3.63
CA ALA A 53 -20.64 19.24 3.67
C ALA A 53 -21.28 20.62 3.65
N LEU A 54 -22.24 20.86 2.75
CA LEU A 54 -22.95 22.13 2.64
C LEU A 54 -23.79 22.43 3.87
N LYS A 55 -24.53 21.46 4.44
CA LYS A 55 -25.28 21.61 5.69
C LYS A 55 -24.36 21.91 6.89
N THR A 56 -23.15 21.40 6.87
CA THR A 56 -22.16 21.66 7.93
C THR A 56 -21.53 23.04 7.79
N GLY A 57 -21.70 23.71 6.64
CA GLY A 57 -21.27 25.10 6.43
C GLY A 57 -20.11 25.29 5.46
N ALA A 58 -19.70 24.25 4.73
CA ALA A 58 -18.79 24.41 3.59
C ALA A 58 -19.48 25.25 2.50
N SER A 59 -18.72 26.13 1.84
CA SER A 59 -19.25 26.91 0.74
C SER A 59 -19.36 26.08 -0.55
N LYS A 60 -18.56 25.04 -0.67
CA LYS A 60 -18.48 24.16 -1.84
C LYS A 60 -17.87 22.83 -1.47
N LEU A 61 -18.29 21.76 -2.15
CA LEU A 61 -17.58 20.46 -2.16
C LEU A 61 -17.14 20.11 -3.57
N TYR A 62 -15.89 19.65 -3.69
CA TYR A 62 -15.37 18.92 -4.83
C TYR A 62 -15.31 17.43 -4.50
N ILE A 63 -15.90 16.59 -5.35
CA ILE A 63 -15.67 15.14 -5.36
C ILE A 63 -14.96 14.82 -6.67
N GLU A 64 -13.69 14.44 -6.57
CA GLU A 64 -12.84 14.18 -7.72
C GLU A 64 -12.69 12.69 -7.95
N ASP A 65 -13.05 12.17 -9.11
CA ASP A 65 -12.82 10.77 -9.46
C ASP A 65 -11.34 10.56 -9.81
N LEU A 66 -10.66 9.84 -8.93
CA LEU A 66 -9.23 9.52 -9.03
C LEU A 66 -9.01 8.01 -9.26
N THR A 67 -10.07 7.21 -9.44
CA THR A 67 -9.97 5.74 -9.44
C THR A 67 -9.02 5.22 -10.50
N LYS A 68 -9.09 5.75 -11.73
CA LYS A 68 -8.21 5.33 -12.82
C LYS A 68 -6.76 5.75 -12.57
N ASP A 69 -6.52 7.00 -12.23
CA ASP A 69 -5.17 7.53 -11.93
C ASP A 69 -4.57 6.77 -10.73
N PHE A 70 -5.40 6.43 -9.75
CA PHE A 70 -5.00 5.65 -8.57
C PHE A 70 -4.47 4.26 -8.94
N VAL A 71 -5.14 3.58 -9.88
CA VAL A 71 -4.66 2.27 -10.37
C VAL A 71 -3.41 2.44 -11.22
N ASP A 72 -3.48 3.28 -12.25
CA ASP A 72 -2.47 3.32 -13.30
C ASP A 72 -1.15 3.94 -12.81
N ASP A 73 -1.22 5.02 -12.00
CA ASP A 73 -0.05 5.79 -11.60
C ASP A 73 0.50 5.43 -10.21
N TYR A 74 -0.29 4.72 -9.36
CA TYR A 74 0.13 4.41 -7.99
C TYR A 74 0.13 2.91 -7.70
N ILE A 75 -0.97 2.20 -7.93
CA ILE A 75 -1.09 0.77 -7.64
C ILE A 75 -0.13 -0.02 -8.55
N ILE A 76 -0.26 0.13 -9.87
CA ILE A 76 0.52 -0.64 -10.85
C ILE A 76 2.02 -0.43 -10.67
N PRO A 77 2.57 0.80 -10.58
CA PRO A 77 4.00 0.98 -10.35
C PRO A 77 4.51 0.36 -9.05
N THR A 78 3.69 0.39 -7.97
CA THR A 78 4.05 -0.19 -6.68
C THR A 78 4.05 -1.72 -6.75
N MET A 79 3.05 -2.31 -7.39
CA MET A 79 2.94 -3.75 -7.64
C MET A 79 4.09 -4.24 -8.53
N LYS A 80 4.40 -3.54 -9.64
CA LYS A 80 5.55 -3.84 -10.52
C LYS A 80 6.89 -3.81 -9.78
N ALA A 81 7.05 -2.90 -8.84
CA ALA A 81 8.22 -2.85 -7.99
C ALA A 81 8.29 -4.03 -7.00
N GLY A 82 7.20 -4.77 -6.80
CA GLY A 82 7.08 -5.78 -5.75
C GLY A 82 7.18 -5.17 -4.35
N ALA A 83 6.83 -3.89 -4.21
CA ALA A 83 7.12 -3.11 -3.01
C ALA A 83 6.08 -3.36 -1.92
N THR A 84 6.56 -3.67 -0.73
CA THR A 84 5.75 -3.80 0.49
C THR A 84 6.45 -3.07 1.65
N TYR A 85 5.70 -2.77 2.69
CA TYR A 85 6.27 -2.35 3.96
C TYR A 85 5.82 -3.31 5.06
N GLU A 86 6.75 -4.07 5.63
CA GLU A 86 6.46 -5.07 6.67
C GLU A 86 5.28 -6.01 6.30
N GLN A 87 5.22 -6.47 5.03
CA GLN A 87 4.15 -7.26 4.39
C GLN A 87 2.89 -6.46 3.99
N TYR A 88 2.71 -5.24 4.48
CA TYR A 88 1.60 -4.36 4.12
C TYR A 88 1.71 -3.91 2.66
N LEU A 89 0.62 -4.04 1.88
CA LEU A 89 0.55 -3.70 0.46
C LEU A 89 0.25 -2.21 0.19
N LEU A 90 0.52 -1.34 1.16
CA LEU A 90 0.65 0.11 1.03
C LEU A 90 -0.62 0.88 0.60
N GLY A 91 -1.82 0.30 0.70
CA GLY A 91 -3.05 0.87 0.15
C GLY A 91 -3.38 2.29 0.61
N THR A 92 -3.27 2.59 1.92
CA THR A 92 -3.41 3.95 2.44
C THR A 92 -2.22 4.83 2.04
N SER A 93 -1.01 4.24 2.01
CA SER A 93 0.24 4.99 1.85
C SER A 93 0.35 5.68 0.50
N PHE A 94 -0.13 5.06 -0.58
CA PHE A 94 -0.14 5.69 -1.91
C PHE A 94 -1.47 6.38 -2.24
N ALA A 95 -2.57 6.12 -1.50
CA ALA A 95 -3.82 6.87 -1.66
C ALA A 95 -3.70 8.33 -1.18
N ARG A 96 -2.96 8.59 -0.10
CA ARG A 96 -2.82 9.95 0.44
C ARG A 96 -2.09 10.90 -0.50
N PRO A 97 -0.97 10.55 -1.14
CA PRO A 97 -0.29 11.42 -2.10
C PRO A 97 -1.17 11.84 -3.29
N ILE A 98 -1.97 10.96 -3.89
CA ILE A 98 -2.84 11.33 -5.01
C ILE A 98 -3.95 12.28 -4.57
N ILE A 99 -4.60 12.00 -3.42
CA ILE A 99 -5.63 12.87 -2.87
C ILE A 99 -5.04 14.25 -2.54
N ALA A 100 -3.88 14.28 -1.85
CA ALA A 100 -3.21 15.53 -1.48
C ALA A 100 -2.83 16.37 -2.71
N LYS A 101 -2.31 15.73 -3.77
CA LYS A 101 -2.01 16.42 -5.03
C LYS A 101 -3.26 17.08 -5.62
N ARG A 102 -4.39 16.38 -5.66
CA ARG A 102 -5.65 16.93 -6.18
C ARG A 102 -6.18 18.07 -5.30
N ILE A 103 -6.03 17.96 -3.98
CA ILE A 103 -6.36 19.05 -3.04
C ILE A 103 -5.53 20.29 -3.32
N VAL A 104 -4.23 20.14 -3.59
CA VAL A 104 -3.35 21.25 -3.96
C VAL A 104 -3.81 21.89 -5.28
N ASP A 105 -4.12 21.09 -6.32
CA ASP A 105 -4.59 21.58 -7.60
C ASP A 105 -5.87 22.45 -7.44
N ILE A 106 -6.80 22.01 -6.58
CA ILE A 106 -8.02 22.76 -6.27
C ILE A 106 -7.72 24.01 -5.44
N ALA A 107 -6.85 23.92 -4.43
CA ALA A 107 -6.47 25.04 -3.60
C ALA A 107 -5.85 26.17 -4.43
N LEU A 108 -4.96 25.84 -5.35
CA LEU A 108 -4.37 26.80 -6.28
C LEU A 108 -5.41 27.40 -7.23
N LYS A 109 -6.32 26.58 -7.77
CA LYS A 109 -7.42 27.01 -8.65
C LYS A 109 -8.38 27.96 -7.95
N GLU A 110 -8.71 27.70 -6.70
CA GLU A 110 -9.63 28.52 -5.89
C GLU A 110 -8.96 29.72 -5.24
N GLY A 111 -7.63 29.87 -5.36
CA GLY A 111 -6.86 30.93 -4.72
C GLY A 111 -6.91 30.85 -3.20
N ALA A 112 -6.83 29.64 -2.64
CA ALA A 112 -6.87 29.45 -1.20
C ALA A 112 -5.56 29.86 -0.52
N ASP A 113 -5.66 30.32 0.71
CA ASP A 113 -4.51 30.76 1.52
C ASP A 113 -3.86 29.57 2.26
N ALA A 114 -4.66 28.55 2.57
CA ALA A 114 -4.22 27.39 3.33
C ALA A 114 -4.96 26.10 2.94
N ILE A 115 -4.33 24.97 3.25
CA ILE A 115 -4.93 23.64 3.20
C ILE A 115 -5.04 23.10 4.63
N CYS A 116 -6.22 22.56 4.97
CA CYS A 116 -6.47 21.92 6.27
C CYS A 116 -6.66 20.41 6.09
N HIS A 117 -6.14 19.63 7.04
CA HIS A 117 -6.44 18.19 7.13
C HIS A 117 -6.75 17.79 8.58
N GLY A 118 -7.64 16.80 8.74
CA GLY A 118 -8.04 16.24 10.03
C GLY A 118 -7.22 15.03 10.49
N CYS A 119 -6.00 14.85 10.00
CA CYS A 119 -5.17 13.73 10.40
C CYS A 119 -4.65 13.92 11.83
N THR A 120 -4.76 12.84 12.64
CA THR A 120 -4.27 12.85 14.03
C THR A 120 -2.74 12.94 14.08
N GLY A 121 -2.20 13.54 15.15
CA GLY A 121 -0.75 13.64 15.38
C GLY A 121 -0.04 12.29 15.59
N LYS A 122 -0.81 11.21 15.82
CA LYS A 122 -0.31 9.83 16.01
C LYS A 122 -0.28 9.01 14.72
N GLY A 123 -0.90 9.50 13.63
CA GLY A 123 -1.01 8.80 12.36
C GLY A 123 0.09 9.19 11.36
N ASN A 124 0.39 8.30 10.41
CA ASN A 124 1.31 8.57 9.31
C ASN A 124 0.71 9.52 8.26
N ASP A 125 -0.61 9.59 8.18
CA ASP A 125 -1.33 10.30 7.11
C ASP A 125 -1.03 11.79 7.09
N GLN A 126 -0.85 12.42 8.26
CA GLN A 126 -0.40 13.80 8.34
C GLN A 126 0.90 14.03 7.54
N VAL A 127 1.87 13.13 7.67
CA VAL A 127 3.16 13.24 6.95
C VAL A 127 2.94 13.08 5.45
N ARG A 128 2.12 12.10 5.04
CA ARG A 128 1.82 11.82 3.63
C ARG A 128 1.13 12.98 2.94
N PHE A 129 0.15 13.62 3.60
CA PHE A 129 -0.51 14.82 3.08
C PHE A 129 0.46 15.99 2.98
N GLU A 130 1.17 16.30 4.05
CA GLU A 130 2.02 17.49 4.10
C GLU A 130 3.22 17.40 3.16
N LEU A 131 3.88 16.23 3.02
CA LEU A 131 4.95 16.05 2.05
C LEU A 131 4.48 16.24 0.61
N ALA A 132 3.26 15.79 0.28
CA ALA A 132 2.68 16.03 -1.04
C ALA A 132 2.33 17.52 -1.24
N ILE A 133 1.76 18.19 -0.24
CA ILE A 133 1.50 19.64 -0.29
C ILE A 133 2.80 20.40 -0.50
N HIS A 134 3.85 20.11 0.27
CA HIS A 134 5.15 20.76 0.12
C HIS A 134 5.79 20.52 -1.25
N ALA A 135 5.55 19.35 -1.86
CA ALA A 135 6.10 19.04 -3.20
C ALA A 135 5.48 19.91 -4.31
N PHE A 136 4.23 20.33 -4.19
CA PHE A 136 3.49 21.05 -5.25
C PHE A 136 3.13 22.49 -4.90
N ALA A 137 3.03 22.82 -3.62
CA ALA A 137 2.68 24.17 -3.14
C ALA A 137 3.48 24.51 -1.88
N PRO A 138 4.81 24.67 -1.96
CA PRO A 138 5.66 24.92 -0.79
C PRO A 138 5.34 26.25 -0.08
N GLN A 139 4.65 27.17 -0.74
CA GLN A 139 4.20 28.44 -0.19
C GLN A 139 2.86 28.35 0.56
N MET A 140 2.14 27.22 0.43
CA MET A 140 0.81 27.04 1.03
C MET A 140 0.92 26.79 2.53
N ASP A 141 0.14 27.53 3.32
CA ASP A 141 0.02 27.23 4.74
C ASP A 141 -0.74 25.92 4.97
N ILE A 142 -0.32 25.19 5.99
CA ILE A 142 -0.97 23.93 6.39
C ILE A 142 -1.57 24.10 7.77
N ILE A 143 -2.86 23.79 7.90
CA ILE A 143 -3.60 23.79 9.17
C ILE A 143 -3.82 22.33 9.57
N ALA A 144 -3.20 21.91 10.68
CA ALA A 144 -3.30 20.56 11.24
C ALA A 144 -3.82 20.63 12.69
N PRO A 145 -5.12 20.78 12.91
CA PRO A 145 -5.70 21.14 14.20
C PRO A 145 -5.40 20.14 15.31
N TRP A 146 -5.34 18.85 15.02
CA TRP A 146 -5.00 17.82 16.02
C TRP A 146 -3.70 18.07 16.79
N ARG A 147 -2.86 18.99 16.35
CA ARG A 147 -1.62 19.35 17.02
C ARG A 147 -1.80 20.46 18.08
N PHE A 148 -2.91 21.19 18.06
CA PHE A 148 -3.06 22.40 18.90
C PHE A 148 -4.49 22.75 19.31
N TRP A 149 -5.53 22.07 18.77
CA TRP A 149 -6.91 22.43 19.07
C TRP A 149 -7.39 21.86 20.42
N GLU A 150 -8.46 22.43 20.94
CA GLU A 150 -9.10 22.04 22.20
C GLU A 150 -9.94 20.77 22.11
N LEU A 151 -10.37 20.37 20.90
CA LEU A 151 -11.17 19.17 20.61
C LEU A 151 -10.29 17.92 20.50
N ASN A 152 -9.50 17.64 21.53
CA ASN A 152 -8.43 16.64 21.51
C ASN A 152 -8.89 15.22 21.92
N SER A 153 -10.20 14.96 21.95
CA SER A 153 -10.77 13.64 22.16
C SER A 153 -12.07 13.46 21.37
N ARG A 154 -12.39 12.20 21.08
CA ARG A 154 -13.60 11.85 20.34
C ARG A 154 -14.89 12.33 21.05
N GLU A 155 -14.91 12.32 22.39
CA GLU A 155 -16.03 12.80 23.19
C GLU A 155 -16.25 14.29 22.95
N LYS A 156 -15.19 15.09 22.98
CA LYS A 156 -15.27 16.55 22.75
C LYS A 156 -15.68 16.87 21.31
N GLU A 157 -15.21 16.10 20.33
CA GLU A 157 -15.64 16.27 18.95
C GLU A 157 -17.14 15.96 18.78
N ILE A 158 -17.65 14.93 19.47
CA ILE A 158 -19.08 14.60 19.45
C ILE A 158 -19.91 15.72 20.12
N GLU A 159 -19.49 16.21 21.29
CA GLU A 159 -20.15 17.33 21.98
C GLU A 159 -20.18 18.59 21.10
N TYR A 160 -19.06 18.91 20.45
CA TYR A 160 -18.99 20.03 19.52
C TYR A 160 -19.90 19.83 18.30
N ALA A 161 -19.92 18.64 17.72
CA ALA A 161 -20.76 18.32 16.60
C ALA A 161 -22.26 18.39 16.93
N GLU A 162 -22.67 17.94 18.12
CA GLU A 162 -24.05 18.07 18.63
C GLU A 162 -24.42 19.54 18.80
N ALA A 163 -23.56 20.35 19.41
CA ALA A 163 -23.79 21.78 19.61
C ALA A 163 -23.95 22.56 18.28
N HIS A 164 -23.33 22.09 17.21
CA HIS A 164 -23.36 22.71 15.87
C HIS A 164 -24.36 22.02 14.92
N ASN A 165 -25.19 21.07 15.41
CA ASN A 165 -26.15 20.30 14.62
C ASN A 165 -25.54 19.61 13.39
N ILE A 166 -24.31 19.12 13.51
CA ILE A 166 -23.61 18.39 12.44
C ILE A 166 -24.24 17.00 12.29
N PRO A 167 -24.71 16.60 11.11
CA PRO A 167 -25.34 15.29 10.90
C PRO A 167 -24.28 14.18 11.02
N LEU A 168 -24.30 13.43 12.12
CA LEU A 168 -23.38 12.31 12.36
C LEU A 168 -24.14 10.98 12.33
N LYS A 169 -23.60 10.01 11.58
CA LYS A 169 -24.01 8.60 11.67
C LYS A 169 -23.09 7.89 12.68
N ILE A 170 -23.17 8.24 13.97
CA ILE A 170 -22.29 7.64 14.99
C ILE A 170 -23.04 6.56 15.74
N ASN A 171 -22.50 5.34 15.74
CA ASN A 171 -22.84 4.31 16.70
C ASN A 171 -21.67 4.19 17.70
N LYS A 172 -21.88 4.55 18.97
CA LYS A 172 -20.83 4.71 19.99
C LYS A 172 -20.06 3.43 20.35
N GLU A 173 -20.60 2.25 19.99
CA GLU A 173 -20.17 1.00 20.63
C GLU A 173 -19.38 0.02 19.74
N THR A 174 -19.29 0.22 18.42
CA THR A 174 -18.80 -0.88 17.54
C THR A 174 -17.93 -0.47 16.36
N ASN A 175 -17.50 0.77 16.25
CA ASN A 175 -16.81 1.19 15.03
C ASN A 175 -15.28 1.15 15.16
N TYR A 176 -14.68 0.11 14.55
CA TYR A 176 -13.26 0.16 14.19
C TYR A 176 -12.98 1.40 13.33
N SER A 177 -11.79 1.97 13.46
CA SER A 177 -11.31 2.93 12.48
C SER A 177 -11.03 2.18 11.18
N LYS A 178 -11.67 2.60 10.10
CA LYS A 178 -11.58 1.96 8.79
C LYS A 178 -11.11 2.96 7.75
N ASP A 179 -10.26 2.51 6.84
CA ASP A 179 -9.85 3.25 5.65
C ASP A 179 -10.00 2.35 4.43
N LYS A 180 -10.95 2.71 3.56
CA LYS A 180 -11.34 1.93 2.39
C LYS A 180 -10.96 2.64 1.11
N ASN A 181 -10.41 1.89 0.18
CA ASN A 181 -10.22 2.31 -1.21
C ASN A 181 -10.31 1.09 -2.14
N LEU A 182 -10.14 1.29 -3.43
CA LEU A 182 -10.21 0.22 -4.43
C LEU A 182 -9.22 -0.92 -4.16
N TRP A 183 -8.07 -0.63 -3.54
CA TRP A 183 -7.00 -1.60 -3.31
C TRP A 183 -7.17 -2.39 -2.03
N HIS A 184 -7.65 -1.74 -0.97
CA HIS A 184 -7.71 -2.36 0.34
C HIS A 184 -8.77 -1.77 1.28
N LEU A 185 -8.94 -2.44 2.41
CA LEU A 185 -9.62 -1.94 3.60
C LEU A 185 -8.76 -2.21 4.82
N SER A 186 -8.54 -1.20 5.67
CA SER A 186 -7.89 -1.37 6.98
C SER A 186 -8.90 -1.34 8.11
N HIS A 187 -8.59 -2.08 9.18
CA HIS A 187 -9.31 -2.08 10.46
C HIS A 187 -8.33 -1.80 11.57
N GLU A 188 -8.58 -0.78 12.39
CA GLU A 188 -7.75 -0.39 13.55
C GLU A 188 -8.64 -0.05 14.76
N GLY A 189 -8.04 -0.05 15.95
CA GLY A 189 -8.70 0.38 17.18
C GLY A 189 -9.46 -0.73 17.92
N LEU A 190 -10.18 -0.35 18.97
CA LEU A 190 -10.96 -1.23 19.86
C LEU A 190 -10.10 -2.38 20.40
N ASP A 191 -10.60 -3.62 20.30
CA ASP A 191 -9.94 -4.84 20.75
C ASP A 191 -8.65 -5.18 20.00
N LEU A 192 -8.45 -4.61 18.79
CA LEU A 192 -7.19 -4.73 18.04
C LEU A 192 -6.04 -3.93 18.67
N GLU A 193 -6.31 -2.95 19.53
CA GLU A 193 -5.26 -2.21 20.25
C GLU A 193 -4.46 -3.10 21.22
N LEU A 194 -5.03 -4.24 21.59
CA LEU A 194 -4.37 -5.23 22.44
C LEU A 194 -3.83 -6.39 21.61
N PRO A 195 -2.51 -6.50 21.39
CA PRO A 195 -1.93 -7.60 20.61
C PRO A 195 -2.20 -9.00 21.19
N SER A 196 -2.63 -9.09 22.47
CA SER A 196 -3.05 -10.33 23.12
C SER A 196 -4.43 -10.83 22.67
N ASN A 197 -5.23 -9.99 22.00
CA ASN A 197 -6.54 -10.37 21.49
C ASN A 197 -6.42 -10.98 20.10
N GLU A 198 -7.19 -12.01 19.83
CA GLU A 198 -7.36 -12.55 18.48
C GLU A 198 -8.12 -11.54 17.61
N ALA A 199 -7.69 -11.38 16.35
CA ALA A 199 -8.42 -10.55 15.39
C ALA A 199 -9.78 -11.19 15.06
N PRO A 200 -10.90 -10.46 15.15
CA PRO A 200 -12.23 -11.04 15.04
C PRO A 200 -12.65 -11.27 13.57
N ILE A 201 -11.79 -11.88 12.76
CA ILE A 201 -12.00 -12.08 11.31
C ILE A 201 -13.21 -12.98 11.00
N ASN A 202 -13.63 -13.80 11.94
CA ASN A 202 -14.81 -14.66 11.84
C ASN A 202 -16.10 -13.99 12.35
N LYS A 203 -16.01 -12.77 12.92
CA LYS A 203 -17.18 -12.02 13.39
C LYS A 203 -17.95 -11.46 12.19
N PRO A 204 -19.29 -11.73 12.09
CA PRO A 204 -20.09 -11.18 11.02
C PRO A 204 -19.98 -9.66 10.91
N GLY A 205 -19.71 -9.14 9.70
CA GLY A 205 -19.57 -7.72 9.42
C GLY A 205 -18.22 -7.10 9.83
N PHE A 206 -17.23 -7.89 10.29
CA PHE A 206 -15.87 -7.40 10.47
C PHE A 206 -15.18 -7.25 9.10
N LEU A 207 -15.05 -8.35 8.35
CA LEU A 207 -14.54 -8.30 6.98
C LEU A 207 -15.61 -7.76 6.03
N GLU A 208 -15.20 -6.92 5.07
CA GLU A 208 -16.09 -6.28 4.08
C GLU A 208 -15.71 -6.60 2.63
N LEU A 209 -14.43 -6.91 2.36
CA LEU A 209 -13.96 -7.22 1.00
C LEU A 209 -13.98 -8.71 0.72
N GLY A 210 -14.15 -9.53 1.73
CA GLY A 210 -14.15 -10.97 1.58
C GLY A 210 -14.70 -11.72 2.77
N VAL A 211 -14.36 -13.01 2.84
CA VAL A 211 -14.70 -13.92 3.93
C VAL A 211 -13.42 -14.42 4.60
N SER A 212 -13.54 -14.92 5.83
CA SER A 212 -12.39 -15.58 6.46
C SER A 212 -12.03 -16.88 5.73
N PRO A 213 -10.79 -17.38 5.85
CA PRO A 213 -10.38 -18.66 5.26
C PRO A 213 -11.29 -19.84 5.66
N GLU A 214 -11.81 -19.83 6.88
CA GLU A 214 -12.73 -20.85 7.38
C GLU A 214 -14.08 -20.84 6.67
N MET A 215 -14.55 -19.66 6.29
CA MET A 215 -15.83 -19.46 5.58
C MET A 215 -15.71 -19.57 4.07
N ALA A 216 -14.49 -19.62 3.54
CA ALA A 216 -14.24 -19.73 2.11
C ALA A 216 -14.69 -21.10 1.55
N PRO A 217 -15.03 -21.21 0.25
CA PRO A 217 -15.52 -22.44 -0.37
C PRO A 217 -14.54 -23.61 -0.24
N ASP A 218 -15.07 -24.83 -0.13
CA ASP A 218 -14.28 -26.07 -0.14
C ASP A 218 -13.79 -26.47 -1.56
N LYS A 219 -14.23 -25.75 -2.57
CA LYS A 219 -13.81 -25.92 -3.95
C LYS A 219 -12.84 -24.82 -4.36
N PRO A 220 -11.65 -25.16 -4.89
CA PRO A 220 -10.69 -24.15 -5.34
C PRO A 220 -11.21 -23.37 -6.55
N THR A 221 -10.86 -22.09 -6.61
CA THR A 221 -11.07 -21.21 -7.77
C THR A 221 -9.73 -21.05 -8.49
N TYR A 222 -9.73 -21.24 -9.81
CA TYR A 222 -8.58 -20.97 -10.66
C TYR A 222 -8.76 -19.61 -11.34
N VAL A 223 -7.68 -18.86 -11.45
CA VAL A 223 -7.64 -17.58 -12.14
C VAL A 223 -6.36 -17.48 -12.97
N THR A 224 -6.48 -17.02 -14.19
CA THR A 224 -5.34 -16.72 -15.08
C THR A 224 -5.24 -15.22 -15.29
N ILE A 225 -4.07 -14.64 -15.03
CA ILE A 225 -3.81 -13.21 -15.23
C ILE A 225 -2.79 -13.07 -16.36
N HIS A 226 -3.14 -12.27 -17.36
CA HIS A 226 -2.25 -11.92 -18.46
C HIS A 226 -1.58 -10.56 -18.18
N PHE A 227 -0.26 -10.52 -18.38
CA PHE A 227 0.55 -9.31 -18.22
C PHE A 227 1.18 -8.87 -19.54
N GLU A 228 1.14 -7.59 -19.81
CA GLU A 228 1.88 -6.92 -20.88
C GLU A 228 2.85 -5.90 -20.26
N LYS A 229 4.15 -6.13 -20.40
CA LYS A 229 5.20 -5.28 -19.77
C LYS A 229 4.94 -5.06 -18.25
N GLY A 230 4.54 -6.15 -17.54
CA GLY A 230 4.21 -6.19 -16.12
C GLY A 230 2.93 -5.46 -15.71
N VAL A 231 2.16 -4.98 -16.65
CA VAL A 231 0.83 -4.43 -16.40
C VAL A 231 -0.19 -5.54 -16.61
N PRO A 232 -1.06 -5.83 -15.63
CA PRO A 232 -2.12 -6.82 -15.81
C PRO A 232 -3.17 -6.25 -16.78
N THR A 233 -3.51 -6.99 -17.84
CA THR A 233 -4.41 -6.53 -18.91
C THR A 233 -5.60 -7.43 -19.16
N ALA A 234 -5.58 -8.68 -18.65
CA ALA A 234 -6.71 -9.59 -18.78
C ALA A 234 -6.79 -10.55 -17.60
N VAL A 235 -8.01 -11.01 -17.30
CA VAL A 235 -8.31 -12.05 -16.30
C VAL A 235 -9.14 -13.14 -16.98
N ASP A 236 -8.66 -14.38 -16.95
CA ASP A 236 -9.31 -15.55 -17.60
C ASP A 236 -9.60 -15.34 -19.10
N GLY A 237 -8.69 -14.65 -19.80
CA GLY A 237 -8.81 -14.33 -21.23
C GLY A 237 -9.69 -13.10 -21.54
N GLU A 238 -10.38 -12.53 -20.57
CA GLU A 238 -11.17 -11.31 -20.72
C GLU A 238 -10.27 -10.08 -20.52
N LYS A 239 -10.11 -9.25 -21.57
CA LYS A 239 -9.43 -7.95 -21.45
C LYS A 239 -10.28 -6.99 -20.66
N LEU A 240 -9.68 -6.32 -19.69
CA LEU A 240 -10.34 -5.41 -18.77
C LEU A 240 -9.57 -4.09 -18.63
N GLU A 241 -10.31 -3.00 -18.45
CA GLU A 241 -9.73 -1.74 -17.98
C GLU A 241 -9.19 -1.92 -16.55
N SER A 242 -8.18 -1.15 -16.19
CA SER A 242 -7.40 -1.34 -14.96
C SER A 242 -8.24 -1.37 -13.68
N VAL A 243 -9.24 -0.48 -13.56
CA VAL A 243 -10.15 -0.44 -12.41
C VAL A 243 -10.99 -1.72 -12.33
N ALA A 244 -11.65 -2.09 -13.43
CA ALA A 244 -12.49 -3.29 -13.49
C ALA A 244 -11.69 -4.59 -13.24
N LEU A 245 -10.42 -4.61 -13.65
CA LEU A 245 -9.50 -5.71 -13.38
C LEU A 245 -9.25 -5.88 -11.88
N ILE A 246 -8.95 -4.79 -11.18
CA ILE A 246 -8.76 -4.79 -9.71
C ILE A 246 -10.05 -5.24 -9.01
N GLU A 247 -11.21 -4.70 -9.40
CA GLU A 247 -12.51 -5.08 -8.82
C GLU A 247 -12.80 -6.57 -8.99
N LYS A 248 -12.54 -7.12 -10.20
CA LYS A 248 -12.70 -8.55 -10.47
C LYS A 248 -11.80 -9.42 -9.60
N LEU A 249 -10.53 -9.02 -9.43
CA LEU A 249 -9.60 -9.74 -8.58
C LEU A 249 -9.92 -9.59 -7.09
N ASN A 250 -10.41 -8.42 -6.66
CA ASN A 250 -10.91 -8.22 -5.29
C ASN A 250 -12.06 -9.19 -4.99
N LYS A 251 -13.01 -9.33 -5.91
CA LYS A 251 -14.11 -10.28 -5.77
C LYS A 251 -13.62 -11.71 -5.68
N LEU A 252 -12.82 -12.15 -6.65
CA LEU A 252 -12.29 -13.52 -6.70
C LEU A 252 -11.43 -13.86 -5.48
N GLY A 253 -10.55 -12.95 -5.08
CA GLY A 253 -9.70 -13.12 -3.90
C GLY A 253 -10.53 -13.14 -2.61
N GLY A 254 -11.43 -12.18 -2.43
CA GLY A 254 -12.28 -12.05 -1.26
C GLY A 254 -13.19 -13.25 -1.03
N GLU A 255 -13.84 -13.77 -2.08
CA GLU A 255 -14.66 -14.98 -2.04
C GLU A 255 -13.88 -16.23 -1.59
N ASN A 256 -12.57 -16.24 -1.77
CA ASN A 256 -11.67 -17.35 -1.40
C ASN A 256 -10.86 -17.10 -0.12
N GLY A 257 -11.18 -16.04 0.64
CA GLY A 257 -10.53 -15.70 1.91
C GLY A 257 -9.09 -15.19 1.75
N ILE A 258 -8.75 -14.66 0.58
CA ILE A 258 -7.40 -14.18 0.26
C ILE A 258 -7.19 -12.76 0.76
N GLY A 259 -5.95 -12.42 1.14
CA GLY A 259 -5.49 -11.05 1.35
C GLY A 259 -5.80 -10.48 2.72
N ILE A 260 -6.08 -11.32 3.71
CA ILE A 260 -6.23 -10.90 5.12
C ILE A 260 -4.83 -10.88 5.75
N LEU A 261 -4.46 -9.75 6.33
CA LEU A 261 -3.17 -9.56 6.98
C LEU A 261 -3.37 -8.87 8.34
N ASP A 262 -2.99 -9.55 9.43
CA ASP A 262 -2.95 -9.00 10.79
C ASP A 262 -1.49 -8.74 11.17
N ILE A 263 -1.11 -7.48 11.32
CA ILE A 263 0.27 -7.10 11.61
C ILE A 263 0.36 -5.99 12.66
N VAL A 264 1.50 -5.98 13.36
CA VAL A 264 1.95 -4.84 14.17
C VAL A 264 3.07 -4.14 13.41
N GLU A 265 2.73 -3.03 12.76
CA GLU A 265 3.67 -2.25 11.95
C GLU A 265 4.41 -1.17 12.76
N ASN A 266 5.55 -0.74 12.23
CA ASN A 266 6.29 0.40 12.78
C ASN A 266 5.89 1.68 12.05
N ARG A 267 5.11 2.54 12.70
CA ARG A 267 4.72 3.84 12.12
C ARG A 267 5.91 4.77 11.96
N LEU A 268 5.87 5.61 10.92
CA LEU A 268 6.88 6.64 10.66
C LEU A 268 7.08 7.58 11.87
N VAL A 269 6.03 7.84 12.62
CA VAL A 269 6.04 8.67 13.84
C VAL A 269 6.65 7.95 15.07
N GLY A 270 7.21 6.74 14.90
CA GLY A 270 8.04 6.05 15.89
C GLY A 270 7.29 5.08 16.82
N MET A 271 5.97 4.93 16.71
CA MET A 271 5.20 3.98 17.51
C MET A 271 4.84 2.72 16.72
N LYS A 272 4.58 1.64 17.43
CA LYS A 272 3.96 0.44 16.87
C LYS A 272 2.45 0.57 16.84
N SER A 273 1.81 0.04 15.78
CA SER A 273 0.36 0.03 15.66
C SER A 273 -0.09 -1.27 15.00
N ARG A 274 -1.14 -1.88 15.53
CA ARG A 274 -1.74 -3.07 14.93
C ARG A 274 -2.88 -2.70 14.02
N GLY A 275 -2.89 -3.31 12.84
CA GLY A 275 -4.00 -3.22 11.90
C GLY A 275 -4.29 -4.58 11.27
N VAL A 276 -5.57 -4.79 10.93
CA VAL A 276 -6.00 -5.90 10.07
C VAL A 276 -6.37 -5.32 8.72
N TYR A 277 -5.74 -5.84 7.68
CA TYR A 277 -5.89 -5.38 6.31
C TYR A 277 -6.58 -6.42 5.45
N GLU A 278 -7.51 -5.98 4.61
CA GLU A 278 -8.09 -6.78 3.53
C GLU A 278 -7.56 -6.23 2.20
N THR A 279 -6.78 -7.04 1.48
CA THR A 279 -6.21 -6.64 0.17
C THR A 279 -6.31 -7.82 -0.82
N PRO A 280 -7.52 -8.32 -1.11
CA PRO A 280 -7.69 -9.60 -1.81
C PRO A 280 -7.12 -9.59 -3.23
N GLY A 281 -7.49 -8.62 -4.07
CA GLY A 281 -6.97 -8.51 -5.44
C GLY A 281 -5.49 -8.17 -5.47
N GLY A 282 -5.03 -7.35 -4.54
CA GLY A 282 -3.63 -7.00 -4.41
C GLY A 282 -2.75 -8.20 -4.10
N ALA A 283 -3.15 -9.05 -3.16
CA ALA A 283 -2.43 -10.26 -2.82
C ALA A 283 -2.33 -11.22 -4.03
N VAL A 284 -3.43 -11.37 -4.79
CA VAL A 284 -3.44 -12.18 -6.03
C VAL A 284 -2.48 -11.61 -7.08
N LEU A 285 -2.49 -10.28 -7.30
CA LEU A 285 -1.62 -9.63 -8.28
C LEU A 285 -0.15 -9.74 -7.90
N TYR A 286 0.20 -9.49 -6.64
CA TYR A 286 1.58 -9.62 -6.17
C TYR A 286 2.11 -11.04 -6.34
N ALA A 287 1.30 -12.05 -5.99
CA ALA A 287 1.67 -13.44 -6.17
C ALA A 287 1.85 -13.81 -7.65
N ALA A 288 0.96 -13.35 -8.53
CA ALA A 288 1.06 -13.60 -9.97
C ALA A 288 2.30 -12.92 -10.56
N HIS A 289 2.51 -11.63 -10.25
CA HIS A 289 3.66 -10.87 -10.76
C HIS A 289 4.99 -11.48 -10.30
N ALA A 290 5.09 -11.88 -9.04
CA ALA A 290 6.28 -12.55 -8.52
C ALA A 290 6.57 -13.87 -9.26
N LYS A 291 5.55 -14.64 -9.62
CA LYS A 291 5.72 -15.88 -10.41
C LYS A 291 6.17 -15.62 -11.85
N LEU A 292 5.73 -14.53 -12.45
CA LEU A 292 6.22 -14.13 -13.77
C LEU A 292 7.71 -13.74 -13.70
N GLU A 293 8.11 -12.98 -12.70
CA GLU A 293 9.50 -12.56 -12.50
C GLU A 293 10.45 -13.73 -12.24
N GLU A 294 10.01 -14.77 -11.55
CA GLU A 294 10.81 -15.97 -11.31
C GLU A 294 11.35 -16.61 -12.62
N ILE A 295 10.61 -16.52 -13.73
CA ILE A 295 11.00 -17.11 -15.01
C ILE A 295 11.54 -16.12 -16.03
N THR A 296 11.40 -14.80 -15.79
CA THR A 296 11.77 -13.76 -16.76
C THR A 296 12.99 -12.94 -16.33
N LEU A 297 13.31 -12.88 -15.04
CA LEU A 297 14.47 -12.15 -14.55
C LEU A 297 15.66 -13.09 -14.33
N ASP A 298 16.84 -12.67 -14.77
CA ASP A 298 18.08 -13.32 -14.38
C ASP A 298 18.36 -13.14 -12.88
N LYS A 299 19.25 -13.98 -12.37
CA LYS A 299 19.59 -14.04 -10.94
C LYS A 299 20.00 -12.66 -10.36
N GLU A 300 20.91 -11.96 -11.02
CA GLU A 300 21.46 -10.69 -10.47
C GLU A 300 20.39 -9.59 -10.48
N THR A 301 19.61 -9.49 -11.56
CA THR A 301 18.48 -8.56 -11.67
C THR A 301 17.43 -8.85 -10.61
N SER A 302 17.01 -10.11 -10.43
CA SER A 302 16.03 -10.52 -9.43
C SER A 302 16.47 -10.19 -8.00
N HIS A 303 17.72 -10.55 -7.65
CA HIS A 303 18.26 -10.28 -6.31
C HIS A 303 18.39 -8.77 -6.02
N TYR A 304 18.84 -7.98 -7.00
CA TYR A 304 18.93 -6.54 -6.83
C TYR A 304 17.54 -5.88 -6.73
N LYS A 305 16.59 -6.30 -7.58
CA LYS A 305 15.20 -5.83 -7.52
C LYS A 305 14.59 -6.03 -6.14
N ASN A 306 14.79 -7.18 -5.49
CA ASN A 306 14.26 -7.45 -4.16
C ASN A 306 14.79 -6.45 -3.10
N GLN A 307 16.06 -6.03 -3.19
CA GLN A 307 16.63 -4.99 -2.32
C GLN A 307 16.02 -3.62 -2.60
N VAL A 308 15.84 -3.30 -3.89
CA VAL A 308 15.24 -2.05 -4.34
C VAL A 308 13.76 -1.96 -3.94
N ALA A 309 13.04 -3.08 -3.99
CA ALA A 309 11.63 -3.17 -3.60
C ALA A 309 11.41 -2.76 -2.13
N LEU A 310 12.30 -3.15 -1.23
CA LEU A 310 12.25 -2.73 0.18
C LEU A 310 12.37 -1.21 0.31
N LYS A 311 13.34 -0.60 -0.40
CA LYS A 311 13.50 0.86 -0.37
C LYS A 311 12.35 1.60 -1.03
N PHE A 312 11.80 1.05 -2.11
CA PHE A 312 10.60 1.60 -2.74
C PHE A 312 9.41 1.59 -1.76
N GLY A 313 9.16 0.46 -1.09
CA GLY A 313 8.11 0.32 -0.09
C GLY A 313 8.24 1.30 1.06
N GLU A 314 9.46 1.47 1.59
CA GLU A 314 9.76 2.47 2.63
C GLU A 314 9.45 3.90 2.16
N LEU A 315 9.88 4.28 0.94
CA LEU A 315 9.60 5.61 0.41
C LEU A 315 8.09 5.87 0.27
N VAL A 316 7.34 4.87 -0.22
CA VAL A 316 5.89 4.97 -0.34
C VAL A 316 5.23 5.07 1.03
N TYR A 317 5.60 4.20 1.97
CA TYR A 317 5.07 4.21 3.33
C TYR A 317 5.29 5.56 4.03
N ASN A 318 6.47 6.15 3.82
CA ASN A 318 6.88 7.43 4.39
C ASN A 318 6.29 8.67 3.67
N GLY A 319 5.43 8.49 2.66
CA GLY A 319 4.85 9.61 1.91
C GLY A 319 5.79 10.27 0.91
N GLN A 320 6.93 9.65 0.61
CA GLN A 320 7.96 10.16 -0.30
C GLN A 320 7.69 9.78 -1.77
N TRP A 321 6.43 9.74 -2.16
CA TRP A 321 5.98 9.35 -3.51
C TRP A 321 6.61 10.19 -4.61
N TYR A 322 6.69 11.51 -4.42
CA TYR A 322 7.13 12.48 -5.43
C TYR A 322 8.64 12.71 -5.44
N THR A 323 9.44 11.79 -4.94
CA THR A 323 10.90 11.89 -4.96
C THR A 323 11.49 11.29 -6.24
N PRO A 324 12.63 11.83 -6.75
CA PRO A 324 13.35 11.23 -7.89
C PRO A 324 13.78 9.79 -7.63
N LEU A 325 14.13 9.44 -6.40
CA LEU A 325 14.55 8.09 -6.03
C LEU A 325 13.42 7.08 -6.24
N ARG A 326 12.20 7.36 -5.76
CA ARG A 326 11.04 6.50 -5.98
C ARG A 326 10.81 6.28 -7.49
N LYS A 327 10.88 7.34 -8.29
CA LYS A 327 10.68 7.25 -9.74
C LYS A 327 11.74 6.40 -10.43
N ALA A 328 13.00 6.47 -10.00
CA ALA A 328 14.10 5.70 -10.57
C ALA A 328 13.99 4.20 -10.33
N LEU A 329 13.30 3.78 -9.25
CA LEU A 329 13.20 2.38 -8.83
C LEU A 329 12.08 1.57 -9.50
N SER A 330 11.37 2.11 -10.49
CA SER A 330 10.15 1.51 -11.06
C SER A 330 10.34 0.73 -12.38
N ALA A 331 11.55 0.28 -12.74
CA ALA A 331 11.91 -0.09 -14.12
C ALA A 331 12.22 -1.57 -14.40
N PHE A 332 11.57 -2.53 -13.72
CA PHE A 332 11.81 -3.97 -14.00
C PHE A 332 10.51 -4.63 -14.45
N VAL A 333 10.45 -5.19 -15.69
CA VAL A 333 9.18 -5.79 -16.15
C VAL A 333 9.26 -6.66 -17.41
N ASP A 334 8.44 -7.75 -17.41
CA ASP A 334 8.21 -8.64 -18.54
C ASP A 334 6.73 -9.02 -18.73
N SER A 335 6.43 -9.78 -19.81
CA SER A 335 5.08 -10.15 -20.22
C SER A 335 4.89 -11.66 -20.15
N GLY A 336 3.68 -12.10 -19.82
CA GLY A 336 3.34 -13.52 -19.77
C GLY A 336 2.00 -13.80 -19.11
N ASP A 337 1.68 -15.08 -18.98
CA ASP A 337 0.47 -15.58 -18.34
C ASP A 337 0.81 -16.33 -17.05
N VAL A 338 0.11 -15.99 -15.96
CA VAL A 338 0.24 -16.68 -14.68
C VAL A 338 -1.12 -17.21 -14.24
N LYS A 339 -1.20 -18.53 -14.02
CA LYS A 339 -2.37 -19.21 -13.48
C LYS A 339 -2.17 -19.50 -12.01
N LEU A 340 -3.09 -19.08 -11.19
CA LEU A 340 -3.12 -19.30 -9.75
C LEU A 340 -4.33 -20.15 -9.36
N LYS A 341 -4.17 -20.91 -8.28
CA LYS A 341 -5.25 -21.60 -7.58
C LYS A 341 -5.49 -20.90 -6.25
N LEU A 342 -6.66 -20.32 -6.06
CA LEU A 342 -7.10 -19.67 -4.84
C LEU A 342 -7.93 -20.67 -4.02
N TYR A 343 -7.51 -20.92 -2.78
CA TYR A 343 -8.18 -21.90 -1.93
C TYR A 343 -7.96 -21.63 -0.44
N LYS A 344 -9.03 -21.42 0.30
CA LYS A 344 -9.01 -21.30 1.77
C LYS A 344 -7.93 -20.31 2.26
N GLY A 345 -7.93 -19.10 1.75
CA GLY A 345 -6.95 -18.08 2.12
C GLY A 345 -5.56 -18.26 1.51
N ASN A 346 -5.32 -19.31 0.74
CA ASN A 346 -4.02 -19.57 0.13
C ASN A 346 -4.02 -19.26 -1.36
N ILE A 347 -2.91 -18.70 -1.85
CA ILE A 347 -2.61 -18.51 -3.26
C ILE A 347 -1.56 -19.56 -3.64
N ILE A 348 -1.91 -20.50 -4.51
CA ILE A 348 -1.07 -21.62 -4.92
C ILE A 348 -0.75 -21.46 -6.40
N PRO A 349 0.52 -21.33 -6.81
CA PRO A 349 0.89 -21.31 -8.22
C PRO A 349 0.42 -22.58 -8.93
N ALA A 350 -0.15 -22.42 -10.12
CA ALA A 350 -0.61 -23.54 -10.96
C ALA A 350 0.21 -23.67 -12.25
N SER A 351 0.45 -22.56 -12.95
CA SER A 351 1.37 -22.51 -14.09
C SER A 351 1.81 -21.07 -14.37
N VAL A 352 2.94 -20.92 -15.06
CA VAL A 352 3.44 -19.66 -15.57
C VAL A 352 4.07 -19.88 -16.94
N THR A 353 3.80 -18.97 -17.89
CA THR A 353 4.37 -18.99 -19.23
C THR A 353 4.74 -17.58 -19.66
N SER A 354 5.88 -17.45 -20.37
CA SER A 354 6.31 -16.18 -20.93
C SER A 354 7.13 -16.41 -22.20
N PRO A 355 6.95 -15.62 -23.27
CA PRO A 355 7.84 -15.67 -24.43
C PRO A 355 9.25 -15.15 -24.10
N TYR A 356 9.44 -14.51 -22.95
CA TYR A 356 10.71 -13.99 -22.44
C TYR A 356 11.32 -14.89 -21.35
N SER A 357 10.80 -16.12 -21.19
CA SER A 357 11.27 -17.05 -20.16
C SER A 357 12.75 -17.37 -20.33
N LEU A 358 13.50 -17.27 -19.23
CA LEU A 358 14.87 -17.77 -19.13
C LEU A 358 14.91 -19.25 -18.72
N TYR A 359 13.77 -19.83 -18.35
CA TYR A 359 13.67 -21.24 -18.04
C TYR A 359 13.71 -22.06 -19.34
N SER A 360 14.73 -22.91 -19.48
CA SER A 360 14.86 -23.87 -20.59
C SER A 360 14.55 -25.25 -20.05
N GLU A 361 13.50 -25.88 -20.62
CA GLU A 361 13.14 -27.25 -20.28
C GLU A 361 14.26 -28.22 -20.63
N ASP A 362 14.94 -27.99 -21.76
CA ASP A 362 16.05 -28.83 -22.22
C ASP A 362 17.26 -28.76 -21.29
N MET A 363 17.56 -27.57 -20.74
CA MET A 363 18.68 -27.38 -19.78
C MET A 363 18.33 -27.85 -18.37
N ALA A 364 17.06 -27.77 -17.97
CA ALA A 364 16.61 -28.11 -16.65
C ALA A 364 16.21 -29.59 -16.47
N THR A 365 16.22 -30.36 -17.55
CA THR A 365 15.86 -31.78 -17.50
C THR A 365 16.94 -32.62 -16.82
N PHE A 366 16.52 -33.73 -16.21
CA PHE A 366 17.41 -34.79 -15.73
C PHE A 366 17.49 -35.97 -16.71
N ASN A 367 16.95 -35.82 -17.91
CA ASN A 367 16.98 -36.84 -18.94
C ASN A 367 18.32 -36.85 -19.70
N GLU A 368 18.55 -37.90 -20.51
CA GLU A 368 19.81 -38.09 -21.26
C GLU A 368 20.07 -37.04 -22.36
N ASP A 369 19.04 -36.27 -22.77
CA ASP A 369 19.15 -35.22 -23.80
C ASP A 369 19.55 -33.84 -23.24
N ASP A 370 20.26 -33.80 -22.10
CA ASP A 370 20.76 -32.62 -21.46
C ASP A 370 21.75 -31.89 -22.37
N CYS A 371 21.46 -30.63 -22.73
CA CYS A 371 22.35 -29.80 -23.55
C CYS A 371 23.39 -29.03 -22.71
N TYR A 372 23.40 -29.24 -21.39
CA TYR A 372 24.34 -28.62 -20.44
C TYR A 372 25.54 -29.57 -20.22
N ASP A 373 26.78 -29.08 -20.47
CA ASP A 373 27.97 -29.85 -20.12
C ASP A 373 28.27 -29.76 -18.62
N GLN A 374 27.98 -30.82 -17.90
CA GLN A 374 28.22 -30.88 -16.45
C GLN A 374 29.70 -30.74 -16.08
N ALA A 375 30.65 -30.99 -17.03
CA ALA A 375 32.08 -30.85 -16.80
C ALA A 375 32.50 -29.37 -16.61
N ASP A 376 31.73 -28.39 -17.17
CA ASP A 376 32.02 -26.97 -17.03
C ASP A 376 31.91 -26.48 -15.59
N SER A 377 31.10 -27.14 -14.78
CA SER A 377 30.93 -26.80 -13.37
C SER A 377 32.24 -26.90 -12.58
N ALA A 378 33.12 -27.86 -12.92
CA ALA A 378 34.42 -28.00 -12.26
C ALA A 378 35.31 -26.79 -12.47
N GLY A 379 35.37 -26.24 -13.68
CA GLY A 379 36.13 -25.02 -13.98
C GLY A 379 35.60 -23.81 -13.20
N PHE A 380 34.30 -23.61 -13.21
CA PHE A 380 33.63 -22.54 -12.44
C PHE A 380 33.92 -22.66 -10.94
N ILE A 381 33.70 -23.84 -10.34
CA ILE A 381 33.92 -24.06 -8.90
C ILE A 381 35.38 -23.80 -8.51
N ASN A 382 36.34 -24.23 -9.33
CA ASN A 382 37.76 -24.00 -9.08
C ASN A 382 38.10 -22.51 -9.05
N LEU A 383 37.58 -21.72 -9.99
CA LEU A 383 37.83 -20.27 -10.05
C LEU A 383 37.04 -19.53 -8.98
N PHE A 384 35.77 -19.84 -8.79
CA PHE A 384 34.91 -19.20 -7.81
C PHE A 384 35.35 -19.49 -6.37
N GLY A 385 35.81 -20.73 -6.11
CA GLY A 385 36.34 -21.16 -4.83
C GLY A 385 37.82 -20.78 -4.57
N LEU A 386 38.51 -20.23 -5.56
CA LEU A 386 39.96 -19.91 -5.43
C LEU A 386 40.30 -18.99 -4.24
N PRO A 387 39.56 -17.89 -3.95
CA PRO A 387 39.82 -17.06 -2.79
C PRO A 387 39.72 -17.83 -1.46
N LEU A 388 38.74 -18.72 -1.33
CA LEU A 388 38.59 -19.58 -0.13
C LEU A 388 39.76 -20.56 0.00
N LYS A 389 40.16 -21.19 -1.11
CA LYS A 389 41.30 -22.12 -1.14
C LYS A 389 42.62 -21.40 -0.77
N VAL A 390 42.88 -20.23 -1.34
CA VAL A 390 44.08 -19.45 -1.02
C VAL A 390 44.08 -19.04 0.44
N ARG A 391 42.93 -18.59 0.97
CA ARG A 391 42.80 -18.22 2.37
C ARG A 391 43.08 -19.41 3.30
N ALA A 392 42.49 -20.58 3.01
CA ALA A 392 42.73 -21.78 3.81
C ALA A 392 44.18 -22.24 3.78
N LEU A 393 44.88 -22.17 2.62
CA LEU A 393 46.29 -22.48 2.51
C LEU A 393 47.16 -21.51 3.32
N ASN A 394 46.86 -20.21 3.25
CA ASN A 394 47.59 -19.20 4.01
C ASN A 394 47.36 -19.31 5.52
N ASP A 395 46.13 -19.69 5.94
CA ASP A 395 45.83 -19.98 7.35
C ASP A 395 46.66 -21.15 7.88
N GLN A 396 46.74 -22.24 7.10
CA GLN A 396 47.61 -23.37 7.45
C GLN A 396 49.08 -22.99 7.59
N ILE A 397 49.57 -22.09 6.73
CA ILE A 397 50.94 -21.60 6.80
C ILE A 397 51.14 -20.72 8.06
N LEU A 398 50.19 -19.85 8.36
CA LEU A 398 50.20 -19.01 9.55
C LEU A 398 50.21 -19.88 10.82
N TYR A 399 49.27 -20.82 10.90
CA TYR A 399 49.17 -21.74 12.05
C TYR A 399 50.45 -22.51 12.31
N LYS A 400 51.11 -23.01 11.24
CA LYS A 400 52.39 -23.73 11.39
C LYS A 400 53.51 -22.81 11.91
N LYS A 401 53.46 -21.52 11.66
CA LYS A 401 54.49 -20.55 12.08
C LYS A 401 54.24 -19.95 13.46
N THR A 402 53.00 -19.71 13.82
CA THR A 402 52.63 -18.92 15.00
C THR A 402 51.75 -19.66 15.99
N GLY A 403 51.10 -20.77 15.60
CA GLY A 403 50.06 -21.43 16.37
C GLY A 403 48.71 -20.74 16.34
N GLU A 404 48.56 -19.67 15.52
CA GLU A 404 47.32 -18.90 15.41
C GLU A 404 46.67 -19.09 14.04
N HIS A 405 45.33 -19.05 14.04
CA HIS A 405 44.50 -19.05 12.83
C HIS A 405 44.05 -17.63 12.46
N PHE A 406 43.64 -17.42 11.19
CA PHE A 406 42.97 -16.19 10.81
C PHE A 406 41.68 -16.00 11.65
N PRO A 407 41.39 -14.78 12.13
CA PRO A 407 40.27 -14.51 13.04
C PRO A 407 38.91 -14.94 12.48
N SER A 408 38.75 -15.15 11.18
CA SER A 408 37.53 -15.46 10.46
C SER A 408 37.47 -16.91 9.95
N VAL A 409 38.38 -17.79 10.37
CA VAL A 409 38.33 -19.23 10.07
C VAL A 409 37.72 -19.93 11.28
N GLU A 410 36.47 -20.40 11.11
CA GLU A 410 35.82 -21.30 12.10
C GLU A 410 36.55 -22.64 12.13
N LYS A 411 36.71 -23.21 13.32
CA LYS A 411 37.38 -24.52 13.53
C LYS A 411 36.39 -25.66 13.28
#